data_5b711b48dc537e107a9b27ca848bf65d
#
_entry.id   5b711b48dc537e107a9b27ca848bf65d
#
_cell.length_a   1.000
_cell.length_b   1.000
_cell.length_c   1.000
_cell.angle_alpha   90.00
_cell.angle_beta   90.00
_cell.angle_gamma   90.00
#
_symmetry.space_group_name_H-M   'P 1'
#
loop_
_entity.id
_entity.type
_entity.pdbx_description
1 polymer ?
#
loop_
_entity_poly.entity_id
_entity_poly.type
_entity_poly.pdbx_seq_one_letter_code
_entity_poly.pdbx_strand_id
1 'polypeptide(L)'
;MPASQSCEYMKAVILAGGLGTRISEETNLKPKPMIEIGGRPILWHILKLYSAHGVHDFVICCGYRGYVIKEYFANYFLHMSDVTFDMSTNSMEVHQKKAEPWKVTLVDTGDDTLTGGRLKRVAAHIQDEEAFCFTYGDGLADVDIRGLLEFHKSHGKLATVTAVQPPGRYGAIQKSGNQVTEFIEKPRGDGGLINGGFFVLSPKCLNLIEGDETSWEGGPLTELAANGQIMAYEHMGFWQAMDTLRDKTQLESLWDSGKAPWKVW
;
A
#
# COMPACT_ATOMS: atom_id res chain seq x y z
N MET A 1 8.11 -5.76 30.48
CA MET A 1 7.92 -6.81 29.48
C MET A 1 8.34 -6.26 28.15
N PRO A 2 9.23 -6.86 27.38
CA PRO A 2 9.70 -6.28 26.12
C PRO A 2 8.64 -6.43 25.02
N ALA A 3 8.14 -5.31 24.52
CA ALA A 3 7.13 -5.18 23.47
C ALA A 3 7.75 -5.19 22.06
N SER A 4 8.64 -6.11 21.73
CA SER A 4 9.41 -6.01 20.48
C SER A 4 9.41 -7.23 19.55
N GLN A 5 8.82 -8.35 19.91
CA GLN A 5 8.92 -9.57 19.07
C GLN A 5 7.80 -9.78 18.05
N SER A 6 6.71 -9.01 18.07
CA SER A 6 5.53 -9.30 17.25
C SER A 6 5.53 -8.72 15.83
N CYS A 7 6.43 -7.80 15.50
CA CYS A 7 6.49 -7.20 14.15
C CYS A 7 7.59 -7.81 13.26
N GLU A 8 8.64 -8.40 13.83
CA GLU A 8 9.80 -8.91 13.06
C GLU A 8 9.47 -10.05 12.09
N TYR A 9 8.38 -10.77 12.32
CA TYR A 9 7.94 -11.90 11.48
C TYR A 9 6.67 -11.60 10.68
N MET A 10 6.13 -10.36 10.76
CA MET A 10 4.92 -9.98 10.05
C MET A 10 5.20 -9.78 8.57
N LYS A 11 4.37 -10.39 7.73
CA LYS A 11 4.41 -10.19 6.27
C LYS A 11 3.43 -9.11 5.85
N ALA A 12 3.80 -8.37 4.80
CA ALA A 12 2.88 -7.46 4.13
C ALA A 12 2.69 -7.85 2.67
N VAL A 13 1.44 -8.05 2.27
CA VAL A 13 1.04 -8.29 0.88
C VAL A 13 0.67 -6.96 0.24
N ILE A 14 1.23 -6.67 -0.93
CA ILE A 14 1.00 -5.41 -1.65
C ILE A 14 0.47 -5.71 -3.05
N LEU A 15 -0.70 -5.14 -3.39
CA LEU A 15 -1.27 -5.25 -4.73
C LEU A 15 -0.57 -4.28 -5.68
N ALA A 16 0.09 -4.81 -6.69
CA ALA A 16 0.87 -4.04 -7.66
C ALA A 16 0.55 -4.42 -9.12
N GLY A 17 -0.57 -5.12 -9.37
CA GLY A 17 -0.86 -5.70 -10.68
C GLY A 17 -1.93 -4.96 -11.50
N GLY A 18 -2.49 -3.85 -11.02
CA GLY A 18 -3.55 -3.12 -11.72
C GLY A 18 -3.06 -2.32 -12.93
N LEU A 19 -3.95 -2.10 -13.92
CA LEU A 19 -3.66 -1.39 -15.16
C LEU A 19 -3.38 0.12 -14.98
N GLY A 20 -3.86 0.75 -13.90
CA GLY A 20 -3.62 2.18 -13.62
C GLY A 20 -4.22 3.14 -14.64
N THR A 21 -5.37 2.81 -15.25
CA THR A 21 -5.97 3.54 -16.39
C THR A 21 -6.30 5.01 -16.10
N ARG A 22 -6.50 5.40 -14.84
CA ARG A 22 -6.82 6.79 -14.43
C ARG A 22 -5.62 7.74 -14.48
N ILE A 23 -4.41 7.22 -14.60
CA ILE A 23 -3.15 7.97 -14.72
C ILE A 23 -2.37 7.46 -15.95
N SER A 24 -3.06 7.32 -17.07
CA SER A 24 -2.56 6.66 -18.29
C SER A 24 -1.31 7.32 -18.86
N GLU A 25 -1.11 8.61 -18.68
CA GLU A 25 0.08 9.34 -19.14
C GLU A 25 1.38 8.77 -18.55
N GLU A 26 1.32 8.26 -17.32
CA GLU A 26 2.47 7.68 -16.63
C GLU A 26 2.51 6.14 -16.79
N THR A 27 1.33 5.48 -16.87
CA THR A 27 1.25 4.02 -16.84
C THR A 27 1.49 3.36 -18.19
N ASN A 28 1.59 4.13 -19.27
CA ASN A 28 1.97 3.59 -20.59
C ASN A 28 3.37 2.95 -20.62
N LEU A 29 4.28 3.35 -19.75
CA LEU A 29 5.66 2.87 -19.71
C LEU A 29 5.96 1.99 -18.50
N LYS A 30 5.30 2.23 -17.36
CA LYS A 30 5.54 1.51 -16.10
C LYS A 30 4.24 1.29 -15.31
N PRO A 31 4.13 0.22 -14.51
CA PRO A 31 2.92 0.01 -13.71
C PRO A 31 2.79 1.11 -12.64
N LYS A 32 1.57 1.41 -12.22
CA LYS A 32 1.26 2.49 -11.26
C LYS A 32 2.14 2.50 -9.99
N PRO A 33 2.43 1.33 -9.35
CA PRO A 33 3.31 1.28 -8.18
C PRO A 33 4.77 1.70 -8.44
N MET A 34 5.17 1.79 -9.72
CA MET A 34 6.51 2.22 -10.14
C MET A 34 6.57 3.69 -10.58
N ILE A 35 5.47 4.43 -10.48
CA ILE A 35 5.49 5.90 -10.66
C ILE A 35 6.26 6.51 -9.49
N GLU A 36 7.16 7.42 -9.80
CA GLU A 36 8.08 7.99 -8.82
C GLU A 36 7.51 9.21 -8.11
N ILE A 37 7.86 9.31 -6.83
CA ILE A 37 7.68 10.47 -5.97
C ILE A 37 9.06 10.77 -5.37
N GLY A 38 9.60 11.95 -5.62
CA GLY A 38 10.95 12.30 -5.16
C GLY A 38 12.04 11.36 -5.69
N GLY A 39 11.92 10.91 -6.95
CA GLY A 39 12.87 9.99 -7.60
C GLY A 39 12.85 8.56 -7.07
N ARG A 40 11.82 8.15 -6.34
CA ARG A 40 11.62 6.78 -5.85
C ARG A 40 10.21 6.29 -6.19
N PRO A 41 10.02 5.01 -6.60
CA PRO A 41 8.70 4.46 -6.85
C PRO A 41 7.77 4.61 -5.63
N ILE A 42 6.47 4.88 -5.83
CA ILE A 42 5.51 4.92 -4.72
C ILE A 42 5.52 3.61 -3.92
N LEU A 43 5.74 2.49 -4.57
CA LEU A 43 5.94 1.19 -3.94
C LEU A 43 7.08 1.23 -2.91
N TRP A 44 8.21 1.87 -3.23
CA TRP A 44 9.33 2.01 -2.30
C TRP A 44 8.92 2.79 -1.03
N HIS A 45 8.14 3.85 -1.17
CA HIS A 45 7.63 4.63 -0.03
C HIS A 45 6.71 3.77 0.87
N ILE A 46 5.87 2.93 0.27
CA ILE A 46 5.01 1.99 1.02
C ILE A 46 5.86 1.00 1.81
N LEU A 47 6.88 0.41 1.18
CA LEU A 47 7.80 -0.51 1.87
C LEU A 47 8.55 0.18 3.02
N LYS A 48 8.98 1.44 2.83
CA LYS A 48 9.64 2.25 3.86
C LYS A 48 8.72 2.51 5.05
N LEU A 49 7.45 2.84 4.81
CA LEU A 49 6.45 3.02 5.87
C LEU A 49 6.33 1.74 6.72
N TYR A 50 6.10 0.61 6.10
CA TYR A 50 6.01 -0.68 6.81
C TYR A 50 7.31 -1.01 7.56
N SER A 51 8.45 -0.78 6.91
CA SER A 51 9.78 -1.05 7.47
C SER A 51 10.06 -0.19 8.71
N ALA A 52 9.64 1.07 8.73
CA ALA A 52 9.76 1.96 9.89
C ALA A 52 8.99 1.43 11.13
N HIS A 53 7.98 0.59 10.89
CA HIS A 53 7.19 -0.07 11.93
C HIS A 53 7.64 -1.54 12.20
N GLY A 54 8.75 -1.99 11.59
CA GLY A 54 9.35 -3.30 11.84
C GLY A 54 8.86 -4.44 10.93
N VAL A 55 8.12 -4.15 9.86
CA VAL A 55 7.70 -5.12 8.85
C VAL A 55 8.69 -5.10 7.69
N HIS A 56 9.40 -6.21 7.45
CA HIS A 56 10.48 -6.30 6.46
C HIS A 56 10.31 -7.44 5.46
N ASP A 57 9.29 -8.29 5.59
CA ASP A 57 8.97 -9.39 4.66
C ASP A 57 7.75 -9.00 3.81
N PHE A 58 7.96 -8.84 2.51
CA PHE A 58 6.98 -8.34 1.57
C PHE A 58 6.66 -9.36 0.49
N VAL A 59 5.37 -9.53 0.20
CA VAL A 59 4.87 -10.32 -0.94
C VAL A 59 4.15 -9.34 -1.88
N ILE A 60 4.68 -9.14 -3.08
CA ILE A 60 4.15 -8.18 -4.03
C ILE A 60 3.43 -8.94 -5.15
N CYS A 61 2.13 -8.67 -5.29
CA CYS A 61 1.29 -9.24 -6.33
C CYS A 61 1.50 -8.47 -7.64
N CYS A 62 2.37 -8.97 -8.51
CA CYS A 62 2.64 -8.41 -9.82
C CYS A 62 1.54 -8.81 -10.82
N GLY A 63 1.31 -7.99 -11.82
CA GLY A 63 0.43 -8.22 -12.97
C GLY A 63 0.91 -7.36 -14.11
N TYR A 64 0.07 -6.45 -14.62
CA TYR A 64 0.41 -5.55 -15.70
C TYR A 64 1.82 -4.96 -15.55
N ARG A 65 2.68 -5.21 -16.54
CA ARG A 65 4.10 -4.79 -16.55
C ARG A 65 4.88 -5.19 -15.28
N GLY A 66 4.53 -6.31 -14.65
CA GLY A 66 5.18 -6.80 -13.43
C GLY A 66 6.69 -7.00 -13.57
N TYR A 67 7.19 -7.19 -14.81
CA TYR A 67 8.62 -7.27 -15.10
C TYR A 67 9.38 -6.00 -14.66
N VAL A 68 8.80 -4.82 -14.81
CA VAL A 68 9.42 -3.55 -14.38
C VAL A 68 9.68 -3.54 -12.89
N ILE A 69 8.76 -4.12 -12.10
CA ILE A 69 8.94 -4.28 -10.65
C ILE A 69 10.06 -5.27 -10.35
N LYS A 70 10.09 -6.41 -11.07
CA LYS A 70 11.14 -7.43 -10.92
C LYS A 70 12.51 -6.88 -11.27
N GLU A 71 12.63 -6.13 -12.37
CA GLU A 71 13.87 -5.48 -12.80
C GLU A 71 14.37 -4.46 -11.76
N TYR A 72 13.47 -3.65 -11.21
CA TYR A 72 13.81 -2.69 -10.15
C TYR A 72 14.45 -3.39 -8.93
N PHE A 73 13.85 -4.46 -8.43
CA PHE A 73 14.40 -5.18 -7.27
C PHE A 73 15.64 -6.02 -7.62
N ALA A 74 15.72 -6.59 -8.82
CA ALA A 74 16.92 -7.28 -9.30
C ALA A 74 18.15 -6.34 -9.35
N ASN A 75 17.92 -5.06 -9.67
CA ASN A 75 18.95 -4.04 -9.77
C ASN A 75 19.00 -3.12 -8.53
N TYR A 76 18.33 -3.49 -7.44
CA TYR A 76 18.15 -2.61 -6.28
C TYR A 76 19.50 -2.13 -5.69
N PHE A 77 20.48 -3.03 -5.61
CA PHE A 77 21.81 -2.68 -5.10
C PHE A 77 22.53 -1.65 -5.99
N LEU A 78 22.31 -1.68 -7.30
CA LEU A 78 22.86 -0.68 -8.22
C LEU A 78 22.26 0.72 -7.97
N HIS A 79 21.00 0.80 -7.56
CA HIS A 79 20.35 2.05 -7.22
C HIS A 79 20.75 2.61 -5.84
N MET A 80 21.19 1.73 -4.93
CA MET A 80 21.38 2.08 -3.51
C MET A 80 22.84 2.05 -3.08
N SER A 81 23.79 1.71 -3.96
CA SER A 81 25.19 1.51 -3.61
C SER A 81 26.12 2.10 -4.66
N ASP A 82 27.33 2.45 -4.24
CA ASP A 82 28.42 2.71 -5.17
C ASP A 82 28.94 1.38 -5.70
N VAL A 83 29.21 1.28 -7.00
CA VAL A 83 29.66 0.05 -7.67
C VAL A 83 30.84 0.32 -8.57
N THR A 84 31.75 -0.66 -8.67
CA THR A 84 32.80 -0.71 -9.66
C THR A 84 32.55 -1.85 -10.62
N PHE A 85 32.53 -1.57 -11.91
CA PHE A 85 32.50 -2.58 -12.96
C PHE A 85 33.92 -2.69 -13.56
N ASP A 86 34.54 -3.86 -13.44
CA ASP A 86 35.75 -4.19 -14.17
C ASP A 86 35.39 -4.90 -15.47
N MET A 87 35.43 -4.17 -16.58
CA MET A 87 35.05 -4.69 -17.88
C MET A 87 36.07 -5.69 -18.41
N SER A 88 37.32 -5.68 -17.91
CA SER A 88 38.36 -6.59 -18.36
C SER A 88 38.17 -8.01 -17.79
N THR A 89 37.66 -8.09 -16.58
CA THR A 89 37.39 -9.35 -15.88
C THR A 89 35.91 -9.74 -15.86
N ASN A 90 35.03 -8.86 -16.40
CA ASN A 90 33.57 -8.98 -16.33
C ASN A 90 33.08 -9.20 -14.89
N SER A 91 33.62 -8.44 -13.94
CA SER A 91 33.26 -8.51 -12.52
C SER A 91 32.62 -7.23 -12.03
N MET A 92 31.81 -7.32 -10.97
CA MET A 92 31.18 -6.22 -10.29
C MET A 92 31.49 -6.27 -8.79
N GLU A 93 31.91 -5.14 -8.23
CA GLU A 93 32.09 -4.95 -6.80
C GLU A 93 31.14 -3.88 -6.28
N VAL A 94 30.36 -4.22 -5.26
CA VAL A 94 29.41 -3.32 -4.59
C VAL A 94 30.06 -2.74 -3.34
N HIS A 95 30.23 -1.43 -3.31
CA HIS A 95 30.74 -0.68 -2.18
C HIS A 95 29.58 -0.11 -1.36
N GLN A 96 29.71 -0.02 -0.04
CA GLN A 96 28.73 0.59 0.85
C GLN A 96 27.30 0.05 0.64
N LYS A 97 26.98 -1.04 1.30
CA LYS A 97 25.61 -1.63 1.29
C LYS A 97 24.65 -0.71 2.05
N LYS A 98 23.94 0.16 1.33
CA LYS A 98 22.90 1.07 1.85
C LYS A 98 21.48 0.53 1.58
N ALA A 99 21.36 -0.71 1.13
CA ALA A 99 20.05 -1.34 0.88
C ALA A 99 19.32 -1.59 2.20
N GLU A 100 18.02 -1.43 2.17
CA GLU A 100 17.14 -1.76 3.28
C GLU A 100 17.15 -3.29 3.55
N PRO A 101 16.88 -3.72 4.80
CA PRO A 101 16.91 -5.14 5.19
C PRO A 101 15.61 -5.85 4.76
N TRP A 102 15.16 -5.65 3.53
CA TRP A 102 13.91 -6.22 3.05
C TRP A 102 14.11 -7.61 2.45
N LYS A 103 13.14 -8.47 2.73
CA LYS A 103 12.88 -9.68 1.96
C LYS A 103 11.67 -9.42 1.07
N VAL A 104 11.86 -9.49 -0.24
CA VAL A 104 10.81 -9.18 -1.22
C VAL A 104 10.56 -10.39 -2.11
N THR A 105 9.33 -10.89 -2.06
CA THR A 105 8.84 -11.96 -2.93
C THR A 105 7.94 -11.35 -4.00
N LEU A 106 8.26 -11.53 -5.27
CA LEU A 106 7.54 -10.99 -6.41
C LEU A 106 6.79 -12.12 -7.11
N VAL A 107 5.45 -12.11 -6.99
CA VAL A 107 4.59 -13.18 -7.53
C VAL A 107 3.84 -12.64 -8.75
N ASP A 108 3.92 -13.36 -9.86
CA ASP A 108 3.05 -13.10 -11.01
C ASP A 108 1.64 -13.59 -10.68
N THR A 109 0.72 -12.65 -10.58
CA THR A 109 -0.69 -12.93 -10.26
C THR A 109 -1.62 -12.75 -11.46
N GLY A 110 -1.06 -12.63 -12.68
CA GLY A 110 -1.80 -12.47 -13.92
C GLY A 110 -2.26 -11.03 -14.19
N ASP A 111 -2.51 -10.70 -15.45
CA ASP A 111 -2.90 -9.33 -15.86
C ASP A 111 -4.36 -9.02 -15.51
N ASP A 112 -5.27 -9.96 -15.78
CA ASP A 112 -6.73 -9.77 -15.66
C ASP A 112 -7.29 -10.16 -14.29
N THR A 113 -6.46 -10.66 -13.38
CA THR A 113 -6.88 -11.11 -12.05
C THR A 113 -7.31 -9.92 -11.19
N LEU A 114 -8.48 -10.01 -10.55
CA LEU A 114 -9.01 -9.00 -9.64
C LEU A 114 -8.32 -9.04 -8.27
N THR A 115 -8.57 -8.03 -7.44
CA THR A 115 -7.88 -7.78 -6.16
C THR A 115 -7.91 -8.98 -5.20
N GLY A 116 -9.05 -9.62 -5.02
CA GLY A 116 -9.18 -10.84 -4.23
C GLY A 116 -8.45 -12.02 -4.85
N GLY A 117 -8.60 -12.23 -6.16
CA GLY A 117 -7.90 -13.29 -6.88
C GLY A 117 -6.38 -13.19 -6.71
N ARG A 118 -5.80 -11.98 -6.79
CA ARG A 118 -4.36 -11.77 -6.55
C ARG A 118 -3.95 -12.18 -5.14
N LEU A 119 -4.77 -11.82 -4.15
CA LEU A 119 -4.53 -12.21 -2.76
C LEU A 119 -4.58 -13.75 -2.60
N LYS A 120 -5.52 -14.43 -3.26
CA LYS A 120 -5.60 -15.88 -3.24
C LYS A 120 -4.40 -16.55 -3.91
N ARG A 121 -3.88 -16.01 -5.00
CA ARG A 121 -2.73 -16.56 -5.72
C ARG A 121 -1.42 -16.51 -4.90
N VAL A 122 -1.33 -15.65 -3.90
CA VAL A 122 -0.19 -15.60 -2.98
C VAL A 122 -0.40 -16.38 -1.68
N ALA A 123 -1.48 -17.15 -1.57
CA ALA A 123 -1.86 -17.91 -0.37
C ALA A 123 -0.71 -18.77 0.19
N ALA A 124 0.09 -19.43 -0.66
CA ALA A 124 1.21 -20.26 -0.26
C ALA A 124 2.30 -19.49 0.54
N HIS A 125 2.33 -18.18 0.45
CA HIS A 125 3.30 -17.34 1.17
C HIS A 125 2.78 -16.81 2.51
N ILE A 126 1.45 -16.92 2.78
CA ILE A 126 0.81 -16.26 3.92
C ILE A 126 -0.14 -17.16 4.71
N GLN A 127 -0.49 -18.34 4.21
CA GLN A 127 -1.51 -19.23 4.83
C GLN A 127 -1.11 -19.74 6.22
N ASP A 128 0.19 -19.83 6.50
CA ASP A 128 0.74 -20.37 7.76
C ASP A 128 1.01 -19.24 8.79
N GLU A 129 0.70 -17.98 8.44
CA GLU A 129 0.82 -16.86 9.35
C GLU A 129 -0.37 -16.80 10.32
N GLU A 130 -0.20 -16.21 11.51
CA GLU A 130 -1.30 -15.90 12.41
C GLU A 130 -2.18 -14.79 11.82
N ALA A 131 -1.53 -13.76 11.30
CA ALA A 131 -2.12 -12.64 10.57
C ALA A 131 -1.07 -12.04 9.62
N PHE A 132 -1.50 -11.27 8.65
CA PHE A 132 -0.62 -10.53 7.72
C PHE A 132 -1.18 -9.15 7.39
N CYS A 133 -0.31 -8.21 7.09
CA CYS A 133 -0.69 -6.92 6.54
C CYS A 133 -1.03 -7.03 5.07
N PHE A 134 -1.99 -6.21 4.61
CA PHE A 134 -2.40 -6.17 3.21
C PHE A 134 -2.70 -4.74 2.80
N THR A 135 -2.22 -4.29 1.64
CA THR A 135 -2.48 -2.93 1.15
C THR A 135 -2.45 -2.84 -0.38
N TYR A 136 -2.93 -1.70 -0.88
CA TYR A 136 -2.83 -1.32 -2.28
C TYR A 136 -1.46 -0.68 -2.57
N GLY A 137 -0.98 -0.81 -3.81
CA GLY A 137 0.35 -0.34 -4.23
C GLY A 137 0.40 1.13 -4.67
N ASP A 138 -0.59 1.94 -4.31
CA ASP A 138 -0.77 3.30 -4.82
C ASP A 138 -1.21 4.34 -3.79
N GLY A 139 -1.32 3.96 -2.51
CA GLY A 139 -1.71 4.85 -1.41
C GLY A 139 -0.59 5.10 -0.41
N LEU A 140 -0.39 6.37 -0.04
CA LEU A 140 0.53 6.78 1.02
C LEU A 140 -0.24 7.33 2.23
N ALA A 141 0.25 7.02 3.43
CA ALA A 141 -0.33 7.48 4.68
C ALA A 141 0.74 7.54 5.78
N ASP A 142 0.47 8.26 6.86
CA ASP A 142 1.26 8.25 8.08
C ASP A 142 0.63 7.34 9.16
N VAL A 143 -0.01 6.24 8.71
CA VAL A 143 -0.69 5.30 9.58
C VAL A 143 0.29 4.58 10.52
N ASP A 144 -0.07 4.49 11.79
CA ASP A 144 0.67 3.71 12.77
C ASP A 144 0.38 2.20 12.58
N ILE A 145 1.27 1.53 11.84
CA ILE A 145 1.14 0.09 11.54
C ILE A 145 1.23 -0.75 12.84
N ARG A 146 2.01 -0.33 13.84
CA ARG A 146 2.08 -1.05 15.13
C ARG A 146 0.75 -0.95 15.87
N GLY A 147 0.20 0.26 15.99
CA GLY A 147 -1.12 0.48 16.57
C GLY A 147 -2.22 -0.29 15.84
N LEU A 148 -2.17 -0.34 14.51
CA LEU A 148 -3.09 -1.14 13.69
C LEU A 148 -2.99 -2.65 14.01
N LEU A 149 -1.78 -3.20 14.15
CA LEU A 149 -1.56 -4.60 14.51
C LEU A 149 -2.03 -4.92 15.93
N GLU A 150 -1.75 -4.04 16.90
CA GLU A 150 -2.22 -4.17 18.29
C GLU A 150 -3.74 -4.13 18.35
N PHE A 151 -4.37 -3.21 17.61
CA PHE A 151 -5.82 -3.14 17.50
C PHE A 151 -6.40 -4.42 16.92
N HIS A 152 -5.84 -4.95 15.83
CA HIS A 152 -6.29 -6.22 15.23
C HIS A 152 -6.22 -7.37 16.25
N LYS A 153 -5.14 -7.50 16.99
CA LYS A 153 -5.00 -8.54 18.03
C LYS A 153 -6.03 -8.39 19.15
N SER A 154 -6.41 -7.16 19.49
CA SER A 154 -7.29 -6.88 20.63
C SER A 154 -8.73 -7.36 20.45
N HIS A 155 -9.24 -7.40 19.22
CA HIS A 155 -10.66 -7.70 18.95
C HIS A 155 -10.93 -9.14 18.49
N GLY A 156 -9.90 -9.89 18.06
CA GLY A 156 -10.03 -11.30 17.68
C GLY A 156 -10.91 -11.59 16.46
N LYS A 157 -11.19 -10.57 15.60
CA LYS A 157 -11.93 -10.74 14.35
C LYS A 157 -10.99 -11.08 13.20
N LEU A 158 -11.54 -11.49 12.05
CA LEU A 158 -10.76 -11.94 10.91
C LEU A 158 -10.05 -10.81 10.15
N ALA A 159 -10.60 -9.60 10.20
CA ALA A 159 -10.05 -8.47 9.44
C ALA A 159 -10.08 -7.16 10.23
N THR A 160 -9.12 -6.30 9.94
CA THR A 160 -9.12 -4.88 10.29
C THR A 160 -8.86 -4.08 9.02
N VAL A 161 -9.63 -3.02 8.81
CA VAL A 161 -9.41 -2.04 7.73
C VAL A 161 -9.07 -0.69 8.33
N THR A 162 -8.11 0.01 7.75
CA THR A 162 -7.88 1.41 8.10
C THR A 162 -8.96 2.28 7.46
N ALA A 163 -9.76 2.93 8.30
CA ALA A 163 -10.81 3.85 7.90
C ALA A 163 -10.28 5.28 7.91
N VAL A 164 -10.35 5.98 6.78
CA VAL A 164 -9.77 7.30 6.58
C VAL A 164 -10.79 8.31 6.10
N GLN A 165 -10.57 9.58 6.38
CA GLN A 165 -11.30 10.66 5.73
C GLN A 165 -10.59 11.03 4.43
N PRO A 166 -11.28 10.91 3.26
CA PRO A 166 -10.68 11.32 2.00
C PRO A 166 -10.39 12.82 2.00
N PRO A 167 -9.31 13.28 1.31
CA PRO A 167 -9.10 14.70 1.11
C PRO A 167 -10.27 15.29 0.31
N GLY A 168 -10.77 16.46 0.73
CA GLY A 168 -11.84 17.15 0.04
C GLY A 168 -11.47 17.51 -1.40
N ARG A 169 -12.33 17.16 -2.35
CA ARG A 169 -12.12 17.47 -3.77
C ARG A 169 -12.85 18.74 -4.21
N TYR A 170 -13.94 19.08 -3.52
CA TYR A 170 -14.87 20.18 -3.86
C TYR A 170 -15.13 21.05 -2.64
N GLY A 171 -15.60 22.27 -2.87
CA GLY A 171 -16.16 23.11 -1.83
C GLY A 171 -17.52 22.57 -1.36
N ALA A 172 -17.72 22.50 -0.06
CA ALA A 172 -19.03 22.18 0.54
C ALA A 172 -19.80 23.44 0.83
N ILE A 173 -21.12 23.41 0.63
CA ILE A 173 -22.03 24.50 0.96
C ILE A 173 -23.07 24.04 1.98
N GLN A 174 -23.33 24.88 2.97
CA GLN A 174 -24.53 24.78 3.78
C GLN A 174 -25.54 25.80 3.30
N LYS A 175 -26.82 25.45 3.34
CA LYS A 175 -27.89 26.36 2.89
C LYS A 175 -29.10 26.32 3.82
N SER A 176 -29.79 27.48 3.90
CA SER A 176 -31.12 27.60 4.47
C SER A 176 -32.06 28.11 3.38
N GLY A 177 -33.03 27.30 2.97
CA GLY A 177 -33.76 27.52 1.76
C GLY A 177 -32.83 27.57 0.52
N ASN A 178 -32.82 28.69 -0.19
CA ASN A 178 -31.92 28.92 -1.33
C ASN A 178 -30.71 29.80 -0.98
N GLN A 179 -30.60 30.25 0.26
CA GLN A 179 -29.47 31.04 0.72
C GLN A 179 -28.33 30.14 1.16
N VAL A 180 -27.10 30.35 0.61
CA VAL A 180 -25.89 29.72 1.10
C VAL A 180 -25.52 30.40 2.42
N THR A 181 -25.47 29.65 3.48
CA THR A 181 -25.14 30.11 4.84
C THR A 181 -23.68 29.88 5.21
N GLU A 182 -23.03 28.89 4.57
CA GLU A 182 -21.61 28.60 4.79
C GLU A 182 -21.00 28.01 3.52
N PHE A 183 -19.76 28.38 3.24
CA PHE A 183 -18.94 27.77 2.20
C PHE A 183 -17.60 27.35 2.81
N ILE A 184 -17.27 26.05 2.68
CA ILE A 184 -16.02 25.48 3.18
C ILE A 184 -15.26 24.92 1.97
N GLU A 185 -14.12 25.51 1.63
CA GLU A 185 -13.29 25.02 0.53
C GLU A 185 -12.61 23.73 0.92
N LYS A 186 -12.86 22.66 0.16
CA LYS A 186 -12.25 21.33 0.30
C LYS A 186 -12.24 20.80 1.74
N PRO A 187 -13.40 20.71 2.41
CA PRO A 187 -13.45 20.13 3.75
C PRO A 187 -12.90 18.70 3.71
N ARG A 188 -12.28 18.27 4.78
CA ARG A 188 -11.89 16.87 4.91
C ARG A 188 -13.15 16.01 5.02
N GLY A 189 -13.40 15.22 3.98
CA GLY A 189 -14.52 14.29 3.88
C GLY A 189 -15.91 14.96 3.97
N ASP A 190 -16.90 14.34 3.39
CA ASP A 190 -18.31 14.70 3.61
C ASP A 190 -18.85 14.10 4.92
N GLY A 191 -17.97 13.93 5.93
CA GLY A 191 -18.27 13.26 7.21
C GLY A 191 -18.23 11.73 7.16
N GLY A 192 -18.00 11.12 6.00
CA GLY A 192 -17.89 9.67 5.83
C GLY A 192 -16.44 9.18 5.89
N LEU A 193 -16.25 7.99 6.48
CA LEU A 193 -15.00 7.25 6.40
C LEU A 193 -15.01 6.34 5.18
N ILE A 194 -13.86 6.20 4.53
CA ILE A 194 -13.67 5.30 3.39
C ILE A 194 -12.61 4.24 3.70
N ASN A 195 -12.57 3.18 2.89
CA ASN A 195 -11.50 2.20 2.89
C ASN A 195 -10.17 2.87 2.49
N GLY A 196 -9.26 3.00 3.44
CA GLY A 196 -7.93 3.58 3.24
C GLY A 196 -6.85 2.57 2.87
N GLY A 197 -7.20 1.30 2.68
CA GLY A 197 -6.22 0.22 2.59
C GLY A 197 -5.64 -0.12 3.96
N PHE A 198 -4.36 -0.50 4.00
CA PHE A 198 -3.66 -0.85 5.24
C PHE A 198 -4.48 -1.77 6.15
N PHE A 199 -4.76 -2.96 5.62
CA PHE A 199 -5.49 -3.99 6.35
C PHE A 199 -4.54 -4.84 7.20
N VAL A 200 -5.12 -5.46 8.22
CA VAL A 200 -4.57 -6.66 8.86
C VAL A 200 -5.60 -7.78 8.72
N LEU A 201 -5.18 -8.91 8.20
CA LEU A 201 -6.05 -10.02 7.83
C LEU A 201 -5.56 -11.32 8.46
N SER A 202 -6.51 -12.14 8.94
CA SER A 202 -6.28 -13.55 9.18
C SER A 202 -6.23 -14.30 7.85
N PRO A 203 -5.36 -15.31 7.67
CA PRO A 203 -5.37 -16.19 6.48
C PRO A 203 -6.71 -16.84 6.19
N LYS A 204 -7.59 -16.97 7.18
CA LYS A 204 -8.95 -17.48 7.00
C LYS A 204 -9.78 -16.65 6.03
N CYS A 205 -9.46 -15.38 5.83
CA CYS A 205 -10.09 -14.51 4.84
C CYS A 205 -9.90 -15.02 3.40
N LEU A 206 -8.86 -15.81 3.13
CA LEU A 206 -8.62 -16.41 1.81
C LEU A 206 -9.71 -17.40 1.40
N ASN A 207 -10.45 -17.96 2.36
CA ASN A 207 -11.56 -18.88 2.09
C ASN A 207 -12.80 -18.18 1.49
N LEU A 208 -12.89 -16.85 1.64
CA LEU A 208 -13.97 -16.03 1.09
C LEU A 208 -13.71 -15.65 -0.38
N ILE A 209 -12.56 -16.00 -0.93
CA ILE A 209 -12.18 -15.69 -2.30
C ILE A 209 -12.42 -16.94 -3.15
N GLU A 210 -13.34 -16.85 -4.10
CA GLU A 210 -13.66 -17.98 -4.98
C GLU A 210 -12.55 -18.24 -6.02
N GLY A 211 -12.06 -17.18 -6.68
CA GLY A 211 -11.07 -17.29 -7.75
C GLY A 211 -10.59 -15.93 -8.26
N ASP A 212 -10.05 -15.95 -9.46
CA ASP A 212 -9.40 -14.78 -10.09
C ASP A 212 -10.34 -13.60 -10.33
N GLU A 213 -11.62 -13.87 -10.59
CA GLU A 213 -12.69 -12.90 -10.84
C GLU A 213 -13.25 -12.27 -9.53
N THR A 214 -12.72 -12.64 -8.37
CA THR A 214 -13.18 -12.09 -7.10
C THR A 214 -12.51 -10.74 -6.82
N SER A 215 -13.32 -9.68 -6.74
CA SER A 215 -12.87 -8.41 -6.15
C SER A 215 -12.89 -8.52 -4.64
N TRP A 216 -11.80 -8.18 -3.98
CA TRP A 216 -11.69 -8.14 -2.51
C TRP A 216 -12.77 -7.23 -1.91
N GLU A 217 -12.99 -6.08 -2.53
CA GLU A 217 -13.91 -5.03 -2.08
C GLU A 217 -15.39 -5.43 -2.24
N GLY A 218 -15.71 -6.13 -3.32
CA GLY A 218 -17.09 -6.45 -3.69
C GLY A 218 -17.68 -7.66 -2.97
N GLY A 219 -16.89 -8.70 -2.77
CA GLY A 219 -17.31 -9.98 -2.17
C GLY A 219 -16.85 -10.11 -0.72
N PRO A 220 -15.58 -10.46 -0.50
CA PRO A 220 -15.05 -10.80 0.83
C PRO A 220 -15.25 -9.72 1.88
N LEU A 221 -15.02 -8.42 1.57
CA LEU A 221 -15.23 -7.34 2.53
C LEU A 221 -16.71 -7.19 2.92
N THR A 222 -17.61 -7.34 1.96
CA THR A 222 -19.06 -7.27 2.22
C THR A 222 -19.50 -8.43 3.12
N GLU A 223 -18.99 -9.63 2.88
CA GLU A 223 -19.30 -10.81 3.69
C GLU A 223 -18.72 -10.69 5.10
N LEU A 224 -17.48 -10.23 5.25
CA LEU A 224 -16.86 -9.97 6.55
C LEU A 224 -17.65 -8.94 7.35
N ALA A 225 -18.16 -7.88 6.71
CA ALA A 225 -18.99 -6.88 7.34
C ALA A 225 -20.34 -7.44 7.80
N ALA A 226 -21.04 -8.18 6.94
CA ALA A 226 -22.32 -8.80 7.25
C ALA A 226 -22.22 -9.79 8.43
N ASN A 227 -21.07 -10.49 8.55
CA ASN A 227 -20.82 -11.46 9.61
C ASN A 227 -20.15 -10.86 10.86
N GLY A 228 -19.95 -9.54 10.93
CA GLY A 228 -19.29 -8.86 12.05
C GLY A 228 -17.84 -9.31 12.26
N GLN A 229 -17.13 -9.67 11.19
CA GLN A 229 -15.76 -10.18 11.22
C GLN A 229 -14.72 -9.17 10.74
N ILE A 230 -15.11 -7.91 10.52
CA ILE A 230 -14.22 -6.81 10.19
C ILE A 230 -14.39 -5.67 11.18
N MET A 231 -13.28 -5.06 11.60
CA MET A 231 -13.24 -3.88 12.45
C MET A 231 -12.56 -2.72 11.72
N ALA A 232 -12.99 -1.50 12.01
CA ALA A 232 -12.40 -0.28 11.47
C ALA A 232 -11.38 0.31 12.47
N TYR A 233 -10.15 0.52 12.00
CA TYR A 233 -9.13 1.32 12.69
C TYR A 233 -9.17 2.74 12.11
N GLU A 234 -9.68 3.70 12.89
CA GLU A 234 -9.82 5.08 12.43
C GLU A 234 -8.46 5.78 12.37
N HIS A 235 -8.12 6.31 11.20
CA HIS A 235 -6.91 7.09 10.97
C HIS A 235 -7.27 8.50 10.50
N MET A 236 -7.02 9.49 11.35
CA MET A 236 -7.34 10.90 11.11
C MET A 236 -6.15 11.70 10.58
N GLY A 237 -5.00 11.06 10.37
CA GLY A 237 -3.78 11.64 9.84
C GLY A 237 -3.79 11.85 8.33
N PHE A 238 -2.61 11.81 7.73
CA PHE A 238 -2.45 11.93 6.28
C PHE A 238 -2.79 10.62 5.59
N TRP A 239 -3.57 10.72 4.53
CA TRP A 239 -3.82 9.63 3.57
C TRP A 239 -4.06 10.22 2.18
N GLN A 240 -3.41 9.66 1.16
CA GLN A 240 -3.56 10.07 -0.23
C GLN A 240 -3.31 8.90 -1.17
N ALA A 241 -4.31 8.54 -1.97
CA ALA A 241 -4.10 7.65 -3.12
C ALA A 241 -3.59 8.48 -4.32
N MET A 242 -2.68 7.91 -5.09
CA MET A 242 -2.15 8.52 -6.32
C MET A 242 -2.95 8.04 -7.53
N ASP A 243 -4.17 8.56 -7.72
CA ASP A 243 -5.06 8.15 -8.81
C ASP A 243 -4.95 9.00 -10.07
N THR A 244 -4.47 10.24 -9.94
CA THR A 244 -4.39 11.22 -11.02
C THR A 244 -3.04 11.93 -11.03
N LEU A 245 -2.70 12.63 -12.13
CA LEU A 245 -1.51 13.50 -12.18
C LEU A 245 -1.53 14.59 -11.10
N ARG A 246 -2.71 15.09 -10.74
CA ARG A 246 -2.86 16.04 -9.65
C ARG A 246 -2.41 15.45 -8.32
N ASP A 247 -2.80 14.19 -8.04
CA ASP A 247 -2.40 13.50 -6.81
C ASP A 247 -0.87 13.30 -6.79
N LYS A 248 -0.28 12.89 -7.92
CA LYS A 248 1.18 12.80 -8.08
C LYS A 248 1.85 14.12 -7.79
N THR A 249 1.42 15.21 -8.43
CA THR A 249 2.01 16.54 -8.24
C THR A 249 1.92 17.00 -6.78
N GLN A 250 0.83 16.68 -6.10
CA GLN A 250 0.66 17.00 -4.68
C GLN A 250 1.65 16.22 -3.81
N LEU A 251 1.81 14.92 -4.05
CA LEU A 251 2.77 14.08 -3.32
C LEU A 251 4.22 14.52 -3.58
N GLU A 252 4.57 14.84 -4.83
CA GLU A 252 5.88 15.41 -5.20
C GLU A 252 6.15 16.71 -4.42
N SER A 253 5.19 17.64 -4.42
CA SER A 253 5.33 18.92 -3.71
C SER A 253 5.57 18.74 -2.19
N LEU A 254 4.87 17.78 -1.58
CA LEU A 254 5.07 17.43 -0.16
C LEU A 254 6.46 16.85 0.07
N TRP A 255 6.93 15.99 -0.82
CA TRP A 255 8.26 15.41 -0.72
C TRP A 255 9.36 16.45 -0.88
N ASP A 256 9.31 17.28 -1.93
CA ASP A 256 10.31 18.28 -2.26
C ASP A 256 10.41 19.38 -1.19
N SER A 257 9.28 19.74 -0.57
CA SER A 257 9.25 20.68 0.54
C SER A 257 9.74 20.10 1.88
N GLY A 258 10.07 18.81 1.94
CA GLY A 258 10.45 18.12 3.18
C GLY A 258 9.31 17.93 4.17
N LYS A 259 8.05 18.08 3.72
CA LYS A 259 6.84 18.02 4.55
C LYS A 259 6.00 16.76 4.29
N ALA A 260 6.59 15.72 3.69
CA ALA A 260 5.92 14.47 3.40
C ALA A 260 5.51 13.74 4.69
N PRO A 261 4.20 13.69 5.08
CA PRO A 261 3.79 13.15 6.37
C PRO A 261 4.05 11.65 6.51
N TRP A 262 4.02 10.92 5.38
CA TRP A 262 4.30 9.47 5.35
C TRP A 262 5.79 9.13 5.53
N LYS A 263 6.69 10.12 5.52
CA LYS A 263 8.13 9.92 5.74
C LYS A 263 8.41 9.86 7.24
N VAL A 264 8.07 8.74 7.84
CA VAL A 264 8.23 8.46 9.28
C VAL A 264 9.57 7.77 9.64
N TRP A 265 10.51 7.67 8.67
CA TRP A 265 11.84 7.06 8.80
C TRP A 265 12.97 8.07 8.71
#